data_ecba008fcba25187acdaca9a0d8c5c88
#
_entry.id   ecba008fcba25187acdaca9a0d8c5c88
#
_cell.length_a   1.000
_cell.length_b   1.000
_cell.length_c   1.000
_cell.angle_alpha   90.00
_cell.angle_beta   90.00
_cell.angle_gamma   90.00
#
_symmetry.space_group_name_H-M   'P 1'
#
loop_
_entity.id
_entity.type
_entity.pdbx_description
1 polymer ?
#
loop_
_entity_poly.entity_id
_entity_poly.type
_entity_poly.pdbx_seq_one_letter_code
_entity_poly.pdbx_strand_id
1 'polypeptide(L)'
;GMRGYFASNILRQCGFSNVRNLIGGYRLYSTITADYSSAAKPAAAQLPAKDSPSSHTQVPEVDACGMSCPGPILKLKQSIAQIAVGEQLCILATDPGFARDAQAWCDTTGHNLIRQETIKGKYKVTIEKTACKEEGTCVNETPAKGKTFILFSDDLDKALATFVLANGAVAMGQPVTIFFTFWGLNAIKKTHAVKAKKDIWGKMFGMMLPKNSKGLGLSKMNMFGLGAKMMRMVMKEKHVDSLESMRKQALENGVEFIACQMSMDVMGINREELLDEVSIGGVATYMNRAEEANINLFI
;
A
#
# COMPACT_ATOMS: atom_id res chain seq x y z
N GLY A 1 -19.52 2.46 6.21
CA GLY A 1 -19.39 2.37 7.64
C GLY A 1 -20.45 1.44 8.26
N MET A 2 -20.37 1.13 9.54
CA MET A 2 -21.30 0.20 10.24
C MET A 2 -22.78 0.48 9.97
N ARG A 3 -23.21 1.75 9.94
CA ARG A 3 -24.59 2.11 9.64
C ARG A 3 -25.08 1.64 8.26
N GLY A 4 -24.26 1.75 7.24
CA GLY A 4 -24.59 1.26 5.88
C GLY A 4 -24.63 -0.28 5.83
N TYR A 5 -23.77 -0.96 6.58
CA TYR A 5 -23.79 -2.40 6.69
C TYR A 5 -25.10 -2.93 7.34
N PHE A 6 -25.50 -2.34 8.47
CA PHE A 6 -26.76 -2.70 9.12
C PHE A 6 -27.98 -2.42 8.23
N ALA A 7 -28.01 -1.23 7.57
CA ALA A 7 -29.09 -0.88 6.65
C ALA A 7 -29.20 -1.85 5.49
N SER A 8 -28.06 -2.26 4.88
CA SER A 8 -28.07 -3.23 3.77
C SER A 8 -28.56 -4.61 4.20
N ASN A 9 -28.22 -5.04 5.41
CA ASN A 9 -28.69 -6.34 5.93
C ASN A 9 -30.19 -6.32 6.23
N ILE A 10 -30.71 -5.23 6.83
CA ILE A 10 -32.14 -5.07 7.07
C ILE A 10 -32.93 -5.10 5.75
N LEU A 11 -32.48 -4.36 4.73
CA LEU A 11 -33.12 -4.35 3.43
C LEU A 11 -33.13 -5.72 2.77
N ARG A 12 -32.03 -6.48 2.86
CA ARG A 12 -31.99 -7.87 2.35
C ARG A 12 -32.96 -8.80 3.09
N GLN A 13 -33.06 -8.66 4.41
CA GLN A 13 -34.05 -9.41 5.21
C GLN A 13 -35.50 -9.04 4.85
N CYS A 14 -35.74 -7.79 4.42
CA CYS A 14 -37.03 -7.35 3.89
C CYS A 14 -37.31 -7.75 2.42
N GLY A 15 -36.48 -8.61 1.83
CA GLY A 15 -36.71 -9.17 0.49
C GLY A 15 -36.14 -8.38 -0.68
N PHE A 16 -35.35 -7.32 -0.44
CA PHE A 16 -34.67 -6.59 -1.51
C PHE A 16 -33.41 -7.33 -1.97
N SER A 17 -33.40 -7.89 -3.17
CA SER A 17 -32.30 -8.70 -3.71
C SER A 17 -31.09 -7.90 -4.23
N ASN A 18 -31.28 -6.64 -4.63
CA ASN A 18 -30.23 -5.82 -5.23
C ASN A 18 -29.81 -4.66 -4.33
N VAL A 19 -29.34 -4.98 -3.11
CA VAL A 19 -28.87 -3.98 -2.15
C VAL A 19 -27.36 -3.91 -2.17
N ARG A 20 -26.81 -2.74 -2.51
CA ARG A 20 -25.36 -2.46 -2.51
C ARG A 20 -25.02 -1.41 -1.45
N ASN A 21 -23.94 -1.63 -0.73
CA ASN A 21 -23.43 -0.67 0.25
C ASN A 21 -22.29 0.14 -0.38
N LEU A 22 -22.46 1.46 -0.44
CA LEU A 22 -21.45 2.35 -1.02
C LEU A 22 -20.30 2.57 -0.01
N ILE A 23 -19.08 2.16 -0.38
CA ILE A 23 -17.88 2.43 0.41
C ILE A 23 -17.66 3.94 0.47
N GLY A 24 -17.46 4.50 1.68
CA GLY A 24 -17.35 5.95 1.90
C GLY A 24 -18.69 6.64 2.19
N GLY A 25 -19.84 5.97 1.95
CA GLY A 25 -21.18 6.47 2.26
C GLY A 25 -21.56 7.73 1.46
N TYR A 26 -22.64 8.39 1.91
CA TYR A 26 -23.22 9.56 1.22
C TYR A 26 -22.25 10.75 1.06
N ARG A 27 -21.33 10.93 2.00
CA ARG A 27 -20.34 12.03 1.91
C ARG A 27 -19.43 11.88 0.71
N LEU A 28 -18.90 10.67 0.45
CA LEU A 28 -18.07 10.42 -0.72
C LEU A 28 -18.90 10.52 -2.01
N TYR A 29 -20.11 9.97 -1.99
CA TYR A 29 -21.04 10.08 -3.13
C TYR A 29 -21.37 11.53 -3.48
N SER A 30 -21.70 12.37 -2.49
CA SER A 30 -22.04 13.77 -2.74
C SER A 30 -20.85 14.60 -3.25
N THR A 31 -19.62 14.29 -2.82
CA THR A 31 -18.42 14.96 -3.31
C THR A 31 -18.17 14.61 -4.79
N ILE A 32 -18.29 13.33 -5.14
CA ILE A 32 -18.09 12.86 -6.52
C ILE A 32 -19.18 13.37 -7.45
N THR A 33 -20.46 13.40 -7.01
CA THR A 33 -21.58 13.84 -7.85
C THR A 33 -21.66 15.36 -7.99
N ALA A 34 -21.15 16.14 -7.04
CA ALA A 34 -21.07 17.60 -7.14
C ALA A 34 -20.16 18.03 -8.31
N ASP A 35 -19.06 17.30 -8.54
CA ASP A 35 -18.14 17.57 -9.65
C ASP A 35 -18.74 17.19 -11.03
N TYR A 36 -19.63 16.20 -11.08
CA TYR A 36 -20.32 15.80 -12.31
C TYR A 36 -21.48 16.72 -12.73
N SER A 37 -22.07 17.48 -11.83
CA SER A 37 -23.19 18.37 -12.13
C SER A 37 -22.79 19.73 -12.76
N SER A 38 -21.50 20.07 -12.75
CA SER A 38 -20.97 21.30 -13.33
C SER A 38 -20.49 21.17 -14.77
N ALA A 39 -20.53 19.98 -15.37
CA ALA A 39 -20.02 19.73 -16.73
C ALA A 39 -21.06 19.02 -17.60
N ALA A 40 -22.12 19.71 -17.97
CA ALA A 40 -22.98 19.26 -19.09
C ALA A 40 -23.72 20.41 -19.79
N LYS A 41 -23.12 20.91 -20.84
CA LYS A 41 -23.91 21.35 -22.01
C LYS A 41 -23.11 21.05 -23.27
N PRO A 42 -23.69 20.34 -24.26
CA PRO A 42 -22.99 20.01 -25.48
C PRO A 42 -23.13 21.12 -26.50
N ALA A 43 -22.04 21.51 -27.13
CA ALA A 43 -22.07 22.23 -28.39
C ALA A 43 -21.61 21.29 -29.50
N ALA A 44 -22.45 21.14 -30.49
CA ALA A 44 -22.31 20.26 -31.62
C ALA A 44 -21.23 20.70 -32.60
N ALA A 45 -20.53 19.68 -33.12
CA ALA A 45 -20.03 19.50 -34.47
C ALA A 45 -19.23 20.59 -35.17
N GLN A 46 -18.01 20.23 -35.52
CA GLN A 46 -17.54 20.28 -36.92
C GLN A 46 -16.17 19.61 -37.03
N LEU A 47 -16.10 18.52 -37.82
CA LEU A 47 -14.88 17.96 -38.36
C LEU A 47 -14.32 18.90 -39.43
N PRO A 48 -13.01 19.04 -39.54
CA PRO A 48 -12.41 18.84 -40.85
C PRO A 48 -11.22 17.86 -40.84
N ALA A 49 -10.94 17.40 -42.04
CA ALA A 49 -10.11 16.29 -42.46
C ALA A 49 -8.62 16.49 -42.21
N LYS A 50 -7.98 15.31 -42.15
CA LYS A 50 -6.59 14.93 -42.44
C LYS A 50 -5.64 16.01 -42.92
N ASP A 51 -4.53 16.12 -42.20
CA ASP A 51 -3.19 16.14 -42.85
C ASP A 51 -2.16 15.66 -41.79
N SER A 52 -1.41 14.60 -42.12
CA SER A 52 -0.16 14.26 -41.45
C SER A 52 0.96 15.13 -42.04
N PRO A 53 1.99 15.58 -41.31
CA PRO A 53 3.02 14.72 -40.82
C PRO A 53 3.67 15.14 -39.48
N SER A 54 4.38 14.19 -38.84
CA SER A 54 5.49 14.33 -37.89
C SER A 54 5.52 15.60 -37.05
N SER A 55 4.99 15.51 -35.84
CA SER A 55 5.37 16.42 -34.77
C SER A 55 5.65 15.60 -33.50
N HIS A 56 6.73 15.88 -32.84
CA HIS A 56 7.04 15.45 -31.50
C HIS A 56 5.80 15.64 -30.62
N THR A 57 5.06 14.58 -30.39
CA THR A 57 3.93 14.59 -29.49
C THR A 57 4.52 14.81 -28.09
N GLN A 58 4.47 16.03 -27.59
CA GLN A 58 4.85 16.31 -26.22
C GLN A 58 3.91 15.50 -25.33
N VAL A 59 4.44 14.47 -24.70
CA VAL A 59 3.71 13.67 -23.69
C VAL A 59 3.32 14.64 -22.58
N PRO A 60 2.01 14.81 -22.27
CA PRO A 60 1.58 15.72 -21.22
C PRO A 60 2.24 15.31 -19.91
N GLU A 61 2.88 16.28 -19.25
CA GLU A 61 3.59 16.07 -17.99
C GLU A 61 2.76 16.63 -16.83
N VAL A 62 2.50 15.81 -15.85
CA VAL A 62 1.74 16.14 -14.64
C VAL A 62 2.68 16.19 -13.45
N ASP A 63 2.71 17.31 -12.75
CA ASP A 63 3.51 17.48 -11.55
C ASP A 63 2.73 17.06 -10.29
N ALA A 64 3.22 16.03 -9.62
CA ALA A 64 2.76 15.54 -8.32
C ALA A 64 3.88 15.65 -7.24
N CYS A 65 4.88 16.51 -7.47
CA CYS A 65 5.95 16.72 -6.49
C CYS A 65 5.39 17.34 -5.20
N GLY A 66 5.97 16.93 -4.07
CA GLY A 66 5.55 17.38 -2.75
C GLY A 66 4.29 16.68 -2.20
N MET A 67 3.67 15.81 -2.98
CA MET A 67 2.58 14.96 -2.50
C MET A 67 3.15 13.68 -1.86
N SER A 68 2.57 13.27 -0.72
CA SER A 68 2.83 11.99 -0.09
C SER A 68 1.75 10.97 -0.47
N CYS A 69 2.08 9.68 -0.42
CA CYS A 69 1.12 8.59 -0.65
C CYS A 69 -0.17 8.83 0.19
N PRO A 70 -1.39 8.69 -0.41
CA PRO A 70 -1.68 8.19 -1.75
C PRO A 70 -1.78 9.29 -2.83
N GLY A 71 -1.39 10.53 -2.56
CA GLY A 71 -1.57 11.70 -3.43
C GLY A 71 -1.13 11.50 -4.90
N PRO A 72 0.13 11.07 -5.16
CA PRO A 72 0.63 10.87 -6.51
C PRO A 72 -0.19 9.86 -7.34
N ILE A 73 -0.66 8.77 -6.72
CA ILE A 73 -1.48 7.75 -7.40
C ILE A 73 -2.89 8.27 -7.69
N LEU A 74 -3.49 9.04 -6.78
CA LEU A 74 -4.77 9.67 -7.03
C LEU A 74 -4.67 10.69 -8.18
N LYS A 75 -3.59 11.48 -8.21
CA LYS A 75 -3.32 12.42 -9.31
C LYS A 75 -3.12 11.69 -10.62
N LEU A 76 -2.36 10.58 -10.63
CA LEU A 76 -2.19 9.70 -11.79
C LEU A 76 -3.54 9.20 -12.32
N LYS A 77 -4.39 8.65 -11.44
CA LYS A 77 -5.73 8.15 -11.80
C LYS A 77 -6.58 9.25 -12.44
N GLN A 78 -6.59 10.46 -11.87
CA GLN A 78 -7.35 11.59 -12.40
C GLN A 78 -6.83 12.03 -13.78
N SER A 79 -5.51 12.10 -13.95
CA SER A 79 -4.89 12.58 -15.19
C SER A 79 -5.01 11.57 -16.33
N ILE A 80 -4.87 10.26 -16.05
CA ILE A 80 -5.03 9.22 -17.07
C ILE A 80 -6.49 9.14 -17.59
N ALA A 81 -7.46 9.52 -16.76
CA ALA A 81 -8.86 9.59 -17.17
C ALA A 81 -9.10 10.65 -18.26
N GLN A 82 -8.29 11.70 -18.30
CA GLN A 82 -8.44 12.85 -19.18
C GLN A 82 -7.81 12.67 -20.57
N ILE A 83 -6.96 11.67 -20.77
CA ILE A 83 -6.32 11.37 -22.06
C ILE A 83 -7.06 10.25 -22.79
N ALA A 84 -6.88 10.18 -24.13
CA ALA A 84 -7.48 9.14 -24.96
C ALA A 84 -6.72 7.81 -24.84
N VAL A 85 -7.38 6.71 -25.24
CA VAL A 85 -6.74 5.38 -25.32
C VAL A 85 -5.63 5.42 -26.36
N GLY A 86 -4.45 4.89 -26.01
CA GLY A 86 -3.22 4.92 -26.80
C GLY A 86 -2.37 6.17 -26.58
N GLU A 87 -2.87 7.17 -25.83
CA GLU A 87 -2.06 8.32 -25.46
C GLU A 87 -1.20 8.04 -24.23
N GLN A 88 -0.08 8.75 -24.14
CA GLN A 88 0.87 8.64 -23.07
C GLN A 88 0.75 9.81 -22.10
N LEU A 89 0.91 9.53 -20.82
CA LEU A 89 0.98 10.50 -19.73
C LEU A 89 2.28 10.33 -18.99
N CYS A 90 2.96 11.45 -18.74
CA CYS A 90 4.12 11.48 -17.86
C CYS A 90 3.73 12.10 -16.53
N ILE A 91 4.10 11.45 -15.41
CA ILE A 91 3.89 12.00 -14.08
C ILE A 91 5.22 12.06 -13.32
N LEU A 92 5.41 13.16 -12.62
CA LEU A 92 6.60 13.46 -11.84
C LEU A 92 6.24 13.52 -10.35
N ALA A 93 6.94 12.78 -9.51
CA ALA A 93 6.74 12.79 -8.06
C ALA A 93 8.07 12.80 -7.31
N THR A 94 8.06 13.26 -6.07
CA THR A 94 9.21 13.22 -5.16
C THR A 94 9.14 12.08 -4.15
N ASP A 95 8.00 11.39 -4.07
CA ASP A 95 7.80 10.24 -3.19
C ASP A 95 8.58 9.01 -3.72
N PRO A 96 9.54 8.45 -2.94
CA PRO A 96 10.32 7.28 -3.35
C PRO A 96 9.48 6.02 -3.59
N GLY A 97 8.32 5.89 -2.94
CA GLY A 97 7.38 4.79 -3.14
C GLY A 97 6.62 4.85 -4.47
N PHE A 98 6.51 6.06 -5.05
CA PHE A 98 5.66 6.31 -6.21
C PHE A 98 5.96 5.44 -7.42
N ALA A 99 7.23 5.24 -7.76
CA ALA A 99 7.61 4.44 -8.94
C ALA A 99 7.07 3.00 -8.85
N ARG A 100 7.14 2.41 -7.67
CA ARG A 100 6.63 1.07 -7.39
C ARG A 100 5.11 1.02 -7.32
N ASP A 101 4.50 2.03 -6.70
CA ASP A 101 3.04 2.16 -6.65
C ASP A 101 2.43 2.37 -8.04
N ALA A 102 3.08 3.13 -8.91
CA ALA A 102 2.67 3.33 -10.29
C ALA A 102 2.74 2.01 -11.10
N GLN A 103 3.77 1.19 -10.89
CA GLN A 103 3.85 -0.15 -11.49
C GLN A 103 2.69 -1.02 -11.01
N ALA A 104 2.49 -1.14 -9.69
CA ALA A 104 1.41 -1.92 -9.12
C ALA A 104 0.02 -1.44 -9.59
N TRP A 105 -0.14 -0.12 -9.73
CA TRP A 105 -1.37 0.47 -10.26
C TRP A 105 -1.59 0.09 -11.73
N CYS A 106 -0.56 0.15 -12.58
CA CYS A 106 -0.63 -0.28 -13.97
C CYS A 106 -0.99 -1.76 -14.09
N ASP A 107 -0.35 -2.63 -13.28
CA ASP A 107 -0.61 -4.07 -13.27
C ASP A 107 -2.08 -4.39 -12.92
N THR A 108 -2.65 -3.63 -11.97
CA THR A 108 -4.05 -3.79 -11.54
C THR A 108 -5.05 -3.23 -12.56
N THR A 109 -4.78 -2.05 -13.13
CA THR A 109 -5.70 -1.35 -14.03
C THR A 109 -5.56 -1.73 -15.49
N GLY A 110 -4.52 -2.49 -15.84
CA GLY A 110 -4.25 -2.95 -17.20
C GLY A 110 -3.64 -1.88 -18.11
N HIS A 111 -3.14 -0.77 -17.56
CA HIS A 111 -2.40 0.24 -18.31
C HIS A 111 -0.94 -0.16 -18.50
N ASN A 112 -0.31 0.30 -19.60
CA ASN A 112 1.08 -0.03 -19.88
C ASN A 112 2.04 0.97 -19.23
N LEU A 113 2.94 0.48 -18.39
CA LEU A 113 4.08 1.26 -17.93
C LEU A 113 5.17 1.26 -18.99
N ILE A 114 5.43 2.43 -19.60
CA ILE A 114 6.39 2.57 -20.70
C ILE A 114 7.80 2.81 -20.18
N ARG A 115 7.93 3.70 -19.19
CA ARG A 115 9.25 4.14 -18.72
C ARG A 115 9.21 4.61 -17.28
N GLN A 116 10.27 4.28 -16.54
CA GLN A 116 10.55 4.82 -15.20
C GLN A 116 11.96 5.39 -15.17
N GLU A 117 12.08 6.60 -14.65
CA GLU A 117 13.36 7.28 -14.52
C GLU A 117 13.46 7.98 -13.18
N THR A 118 14.66 8.04 -12.64
CA THR A 118 14.97 8.85 -11.46
C THR A 118 15.90 9.97 -11.86
N ILE A 119 15.45 11.21 -11.78
CA ILE A 119 16.21 12.40 -12.18
C ILE A 119 16.29 13.35 -10.99
N LYS A 120 17.48 13.53 -10.44
CA LYS A 120 17.74 14.48 -9.33
C LYS A 120 16.77 14.36 -8.14
N GLY A 121 16.49 13.11 -7.72
CA GLY A 121 15.59 12.83 -6.60
C GLY A 121 14.09 12.94 -6.92
N LYS A 122 13.75 13.07 -8.20
CA LYS A 122 12.38 13.00 -8.68
C LYS A 122 12.17 11.70 -9.47
N TYR A 123 11.03 11.10 -9.31
CA TYR A 123 10.62 9.87 -9.98
C TYR A 123 9.68 10.25 -11.12
N LYS A 124 10.13 9.99 -12.34
CA LYS A 124 9.40 10.27 -13.57
C LYS A 124 8.88 8.95 -14.13
N VAL A 125 7.55 8.85 -14.28
CA VAL A 125 6.88 7.64 -14.76
C VAL A 125 6.04 8.00 -15.98
N THR A 126 6.24 7.28 -17.08
CA THR A 126 5.45 7.42 -18.32
C THR A 126 4.55 6.21 -18.49
N ILE A 127 3.27 6.44 -18.65
CA ILE A 127 2.23 5.43 -18.75
C ILE A 127 1.41 5.67 -20.01
N GLU A 128 1.12 4.61 -20.74
CA GLU A 128 0.22 4.62 -21.88
C GLU A 128 -1.17 4.14 -21.44
N LYS A 129 -2.19 4.91 -21.78
CA LYS A 129 -3.58 4.51 -21.54
C LYS A 129 -3.98 3.42 -22.49
N THR A 130 -4.19 2.22 -21.96
CA THR A 130 -4.81 1.13 -22.72
C THR A 130 -6.33 1.18 -22.59
N ALA A 131 -7.04 0.60 -23.56
CA ALA A 131 -8.47 0.38 -23.40
C ALA A 131 -8.66 -0.45 -22.13
N CYS A 132 -9.30 0.12 -21.12
CA CYS A 132 -9.71 -0.65 -19.96
C CYS A 132 -10.55 -1.82 -20.49
N LYS A 133 -10.20 -3.03 -20.10
CA LYS A 133 -11.18 -4.12 -20.18
C LYS A 133 -12.35 -3.64 -19.35
N GLU A 134 -13.49 -3.51 -20.01
CA GLU A 134 -14.71 -2.93 -19.44
C GLU A 134 -14.94 -3.50 -18.03
N GLU A 135 -15.44 -2.64 -17.12
CA GLU A 135 -15.90 -3.00 -15.77
C GLU A 135 -17.10 -3.98 -15.83
N GLY A 136 -16.91 -5.09 -16.42
CA GLY A 136 -17.91 -6.11 -16.57
C GLY A 136 -17.24 -7.39 -17.10
N THR A 137 -17.02 -8.35 -16.21
CA THR A 137 -16.50 -9.68 -16.53
C THR A 137 -14.98 -9.82 -16.64
N CYS A 138 -14.26 -9.62 -15.56
CA CYS A 138 -13.10 -10.45 -15.28
C CYS A 138 -13.37 -11.29 -14.04
N VAL A 139 -14.33 -12.18 -14.16
CA VAL A 139 -14.36 -13.38 -13.31
C VAL A 139 -13.31 -14.33 -13.92
N ASN A 140 -12.04 -14.04 -13.74
CA ASN A 140 -11.07 -15.10 -13.73
C ASN A 140 -11.30 -15.79 -12.38
N GLU A 141 -12.07 -16.85 -12.41
CA GLU A 141 -12.29 -17.81 -11.33
C GLU A 141 -11.00 -18.59 -11.01
N THR A 142 -9.89 -17.93 -10.82
CA THR A 142 -8.81 -18.46 -10.02
C THR A 142 -9.01 -17.88 -8.63
N PRO A 143 -9.41 -18.70 -7.64
CA PRO A 143 -9.58 -18.20 -6.28
C PRO A 143 -8.25 -17.56 -5.84
N ALA A 144 -8.33 -16.33 -5.40
CA ALA A 144 -7.19 -15.61 -4.86
C ALA A 144 -6.51 -16.47 -3.80
N LYS A 145 -5.26 -16.85 -4.02
CA LYS A 145 -4.53 -17.82 -3.19
C LYS A 145 -3.62 -17.15 -2.16
N GLY A 146 -3.37 -15.86 -2.31
CA GLY A 146 -2.46 -15.10 -1.44
C GLY A 146 -3.03 -14.80 -0.07
N LYS A 147 -2.14 -14.40 0.84
CA LYS A 147 -2.46 -13.87 2.17
C LYS A 147 -1.75 -12.55 2.34
N THR A 148 -2.46 -11.51 2.81
CA THR A 148 -1.83 -10.25 3.16
C THR A 148 -2.11 -9.90 4.62
N PHE A 149 -1.09 -9.38 5.28
CA PHE A 149 -1.18 -8.90 6.65
C PHE A 149 -0.71 -7.46 6.71
N ILE A 150 -1.45 -6.60 7.41
CA ILE A 150 -0.96 -5.29 7.80
C ILE A 150 -0.52 -5.37 9.25
N LEU A 151 0.75 -5.16 9.50
CA LEU A 151 1.26 -4.97 10.86
C LEU A 151 1.36 -3.47 11.15
N PHE A 152 0.46 -3.00 12.01
CA PHE A 152 0.38 -1.61 12.44
C PHE A 152 1.05 -1.38 13.79
N SER A 153 0.97 -2.37 14.68
CA SER A 153 1.44 -2.27 16.06
C SER A 153 2.91 -2.67 16.21
N ASP A 154 3.62 -2.10 17.19
CA ASP A 154 4.95 -2.53 17.62
C ASP A 154 4.92 -3.42 18.88
N ASP A 155 3.76 -3.97 19.21
CA ASP A 155 3.64 -4.93 20.29
C ASP A 155 4.30 -6.27 19.90
N LEU A 156 5.16 -6.80 20.74
CA LEU A 156 5.88 -8.05 20.51
C LEU A 156 4.93 -9.24 20.25
N ASP A 157 3.86 -9.34 21.02
CA ASP A 157 2.85 -10.40 20.90
C ASP A 157 2.10 -10.33 19.57
N LYS A 158 1.75 -9.13 19.09
CA LYS A 158 1.10 -8.94 17.79
C LYS A 158 2.06 -9.23 16.64
N ALA A 159 3.31 -8.77 16.75
CA ALA A 159 4.33 -9.07 15.75
C ALA A 159 4.62 -10.57 15.68
N LEU A 160 4.71 -11.27 16.83
CA LEU A 160 4.84 -12.73 16.87
C LEU A 160 3.66 -13.42 16.18
N ALA A 161 2.42 -13.01 16.48
CA ALA A 161 1.22 -13.57 15.85
C ALA A 161 1.27 -13.40 14.32
N THR A 162 1.67 -12.22 13.83
CA THR A 162 1.82 -11.95 12.40
C THR A 162 2.81 -12.92 11.74
N PHE A 163 3.99 -13.12 12.33
CA PHE A 163 4.99 -14.02 11.75
C PHE A 163 4.65 -15.50 11.90
N VAL A 164 3.93 -15.90 12.96
CA VAL A 164 3.40 -17.26 13.09
C VAL A 164 2.40 -17.55 11.96
N LEU A 165 1.45 -16.63 11.71
CA LEU A 165 0.48 -16.76 10.63
C LEU A 165 1.16 -16.76 9.25
N ALA A 166 2.13 -15.87 9.04
CA ALA A 166 2.86 -15.79 7.78
C ALA A 166 3.63 -17.07 7.46
N ASN A 167 4.43 -17.57 8.42
CA ASN A 167 5.18 -18.81 8.26
C ASN A 167 4.23 -20.01 8.07
N GLY A 168 3.11 -20.05 8.79
CA GLY A 168 2.10 -21.07 8.61
C GLY A 168 1.47 -21.08 7.23
N ALA A 169 1.13 -19.90 6.69
CA ALA A 169 0.55 -19.76 5.37
C ALA A 169 1.54 -20.17 4.26
N VAL A 170 2.81 -19.78 4.39
CA VAL A 170 3.87 -20.19 3.45
C VAL A 170 4.11 -21.69 3.51
N ALA A 171 4.08 -22.29 4.71
CA ALA A 171 4.21 -23.75 4.87
C ALA A 171 3.08 -24.51 4.13
N MET A 172 1.92 -23.87 3.96
CA MET A 172 0.79 -24.38 3.15
C MET A 172 0.92 -24.06 1.65
N GLY A 173 2.07 -23.54 1.19
CA GLY A 173 2.31 -23.18 -0.21
C GLY A 173 1.58 -21.92 -0.68
N GLN A 174 1.16 -21.05 0.25
CA GLN A 174 0.44 -19.82 -0.08
C GLN A 174 1.43 -18.64 -0.16
N PRO A 175 1.36 -17.78 -1.20
CA PRO A 175 2.13 -16.55 -1.21
C PRO A 175 1.65 -15.61 -0.10
N VAL A 176 2.59 -14.97 0.59
CA VAL A 176 2.30 -14.07 1.71
C VAL A 176 3.00 -12.75 1.54
N THR A 177 2.27 -11.67 1.75
CA THR A 177 2.81 -10.31 1.81
C THR A 177 2.47 -9.68 3.17
N ILE A 178 3.46 -9.10 3.82
CA ILE A 178 3.26 -8.33 5.06
C ILE A 178 3.57 -6.86 4.76
N PHE A 179 2.58 -5.99 5.01
CA PHE A 179 2.71 -4.54 4.88
C PHE A 179 2.90 -3.92 6.27
N PHE A 180 4.06 -3.33 6.48
CA PHE A 180 4.44 -2.70 7.75
C PHE A 180 4.16 -1.20 7.68
N THR A 181 3.34 -0.71 8.59
CA THR A 181 2.96 0.69 8.64
C THR A 181 3.03 1.22 10.07
N PHE A 182 3.31 2.51 10.23
CA PHE A 182 3.44 3.19 11.51
C PHE A 182 4.36 2.42 12.49
N TRP A 183 3.85 2.10 13.69
CA TRP A 183 4.63 1.40 14.72
C TRP A 183 5.10 0.02 14.29
N GLY A 184 4.36 -0.67 13.41
CA GLY A 184 4.74 -1.96 12.85
C GLY A 184 6.09 -1.97 12.14
N LEU A 185 6.57 -0.81 11.66
CA LEU A 185 7.92 -0.66 11.11
C LEU A 185 9.02 -1.03 12.11
N ASN A 186 8.75 -0.90 13.41
CA ASN A 186 9.72 -1.27 14.44
C ASN A 186 10.00 -2.78 14.48
N ALA A 187 9.06 -3.62 14.03
CA ALA A 187 9.24 -5.07 13.97
C ALA A 187 10.26 -5.51 12.90
N ILE A 188 10.47 -4.70 11.86
CA ILE A 188 11.42 -4.97 10.78
C ILE A 188 12.70 -4.14 10.85
N LYS A 189 12.92 -3.42 11.95
CA LYS A 189 14.22 -2.80 12.22
C LYS A 189 15.32 -3.85 12.39
N LYS A 190 16.53 -3.49 12.01
CA LYS A 190 17.75 -4.30 12.25
C LYS A 190 17.87 -4.61 13.74
N THR A 191 18.52 -5.70 14.06
CA THR A 191 18.72 -6.14 15.46
C THR A 191 19.73 -5.30 16.23
N HIS A 192 20.54 -4.52 15.51
CA HIS A 192 21.49 -3.55 16.04
C HIS A 192 21.06 -2.14 15.69
N ALA A 193 21.38 -1.19 16.54
CA ALA A 193 21.08 0.22 16.31
C ALA A 193 21.96 0.78 15.17
N VAL A 194 21.32 1.39 14.17
CA VAL A 194 22.00 2.06 13.07
C VAL A 194 21.97 3.56 13.31
N LYS A 195 23.12 4.23 13.15
CA LYS A 195 23.21 5.70 13.20
C LYS A 195 22.80 6.27 11.84
N ALA A 196 21.56 6.69 11.72
CA ALA A 196 21.06 7.39 10.54
C ALA A 196 21.04 8.92 10.78
N LYS A 197 21.26 9.69 9.73
CA LYS A 197 21.06 11.15 9.79
C LYS A 197 19.57 11.41 9.80
N LYS A 198 19.08 12.01 10.88
CA LYS A 198 17.66 12.33 11.07
C LYS A 198 17.50 13.84 11.18
N ASP A 199 16.37 14.35 10.68
CA ASP A 199 15.89 15.69 10.94
C ASP A 199 15.48 15.90 12.42
N ILE A 200 14.99 17.07 12.77
CA ILE A 200 14.60 17.39 14.17
C ILE A 200 13.45 16.48 14.63
N TRP A 201 12.45 16.28 13.78
CA TRP A 201 11.29 15.46 14.09
C TRP A 201 11.67 13.97 14.18
N GLY A 202 12.46 13.47 13.26
CA GLY A 202 12.97 12.10 13.28
C GLY A 202 13.89 11.81 14.48
N LYS A 203 14.62 12.82 15.00
CA LYS A 203 15.38 12.69 16.25
C LYS A 203 14.45 12.57 17.46
N MET A 204 13.37 13.35 17.50
CA MET A 204 12.37 13.32 18.57
C MET A 204 11.67 11.94 18.60
N PHE A 205 11.15 11.49 17.47
CA PHE A 205 10.57 10.15 17.35
C PHE A 205 11.59 9.06 17.66
N GLY A 206 12.81 9.16 17.16
CA GLY A 206 13.87 8.18 17.41
C GLY A 206 14.27 8.04 18.88
N MET A 207 13.98 9.04 19.74
CA MET A 207 14.17 8.96 21.18
C MET A 207 13.04 8.14 21.85
N MET A 208 11.83 8.20 21.29
CA MET A 208 10.64 7.53 21.84
C MET A 208 10.47 6.11 21.28
N LEU A 209 10.90 5.87 20.05
CA LEU A 209 10.74 4.58 19.37
C LEU A 209 11.82 3.57 19.79
N PRO A 210 11.51 2.26 19.76
CA PRO A 210 12.51 1.22 19.92
C PRO A 210 13.67 1.38 18.93
N LYS A 211 14.91 1.32 19.42
CA LYS A 211 16.11 1.46 18.59
C LYS A 211 16.32 0.27 17.64
N ASN A 212 15.74 -0.86 17.95
CA ASN A 212 15.84 -2.11 17.19
C ASN A 212 14.64 -3.02 17.51
N SER A 213 14.49 -4.12 16.77
CA SER A 213 13.39 -5.09 16.97
C SER A 213 13.36 -5.75 18.35
N LYS A 214 14.49 -5.82 19.03
CA LYS A 214 14.57 -6.40 20.40
C LYS A 214 13.92 -5.51 21.45
N GLY A 215 13.72 -4.24 21.15
CA GLY A 215 13.10 -3.25 22.05
C GLY A 215 11.57 -3.25 22.07
N LEU A 216 10.91 -4.13 21.31
CA LEU A 216 9.44 -4.20 21.28
C LEU A 216 8.87 -4.58 22.66
N GLY A 217 7.83 -3.84 23.07
CA GLY A 217 7.07 -4.09 24.30
C GLY A 217 5.96 -5.11 24.11
N LEU A 218 5.16 -5.35 25.15
CA LEU A 218 3.93 -6.13 25.06
C LEU A 218 2.72 -5.20 24.98
N SER A 219 1.64 -5.64 24.33
CA SER A 219 0.37 -4.94 24.27
C SER A 219 -0.27 -4.77 25.65
N LYS A 220 -0.09 -5.75 26.51
CA LYS A 220 -0.55 -5.76 27.90
C LYS A 220 0.57 -6.26 28.82
N MET A 221 0.53 -5.84 30.09
CA MET A 221 1.51 -6.26 31.11
C MET A 221 2.97 -5.93 30.75
N ASN A 222 3.21 -4.86 30.00
CA ASN A 222 4.57 -4.50 29.57
C ASN A 222 5.46 -4.07 30.74
N MET A 223 4.91 -3.45 31.82
CA MET A 223 5.61 -3.10 33.07
C MET A 223 7.01 -2.52 32.79
N PHE A 224 7.09 -1.44 32.04
CA PHE A 224 8.36 -0.82 31.62
C PHE A 224 9.32 -1.76 30.87
N GLY A 225 8.78 -2.72 30.10
CA GLY A 225 9.57 -3.69 29.32
C GLY A 225 9.93 -4.97 30.06
N LEU A 226 9.62 -5.09 31.36
CA LEU A 226 9.86 -6.32 32.12
C LEU A 226 9.01 -7.49 31.58
N GLY A 227 7.75 -7.20 31.22
CA GLY A 227 6.85 -8.19 30.61
C GLY A 227 7.39 -8.75 29.31
N ALA A 228 7.94 -7.89 28.42
CA ALA A 228 8.55 -8.34 27.18
C ALA A 228 9.79 -9.22 27.41
N LYS A 229 10.62 -8.90 28.40
CA LYS A 229 11.76 -9.74 28.80
C LYS A 229 11.30 -11.09 29.32
N MET A 230 10.29 -11.11 30.19
CA MET A 230 9.71 -12.34 30.73
C MET A 230 9.11 -13.21 29.61
N MET A 231 8.35 -12.61 28.67
CA MET A 231 7.80 -13.32 27.51
C MET A 231 8.91 -14.00 26.70
N ARG A 232 9.98 -13.25 26.37
CA ARG A 232 11.14 -13.81 25.63
C ARG A 232 11.84 -14.93 26.39
N MET A 233 11.92 -14.86 27.72
CA MET A 233 12.48 -15.91 28.55
C MET A 233 11.61 -17.17 28.53
N VAL A 234 10.30 -17.02 28.69
CA VAL A 234 9.33 -18.13 28.62
C VAL A 234 9.35 -18.77 27.23
N MET A 235 9.38 -17.96 26.15
CA MET A 235 9.51 -18.47 24.79
C MET A 235 10.76 -19.36 24.63
N LYS A 236 11.89 -18.90 25.15
CA LYS A 236 13.14 -19.69 25.12
C LYS A 236 13.03 -21.00 25.92
N GLU A 237 12.42 -20.97 27.10
CA GLU A 237 12.18 -22.16 27.92
C GLU A 237 11.25 -23.16 27.24
N LYS A 238 10.24 -22.67 26.55
CA LYS A 238 9.23 -23.47 25.82
C LYS A 238 9.64 -23.81 24.38
N HIS A 239 10.91 -23.52 23.99
CA HIS A 239 11.43 -23.74 22.63
C HIS A 239 10.59 -23.07 21.53
N VAL A 240 9.98 -21.93 21.84
CA VAL A 240 9.30 -21.07 20.85
C VAL A 240 10.33 -20.13 20.24
N ASP A 241 10.35 -20.09 18.91
CA ASP A 241 11.25 -19.20 18.17
C ASP A 241 11.10 -17.74 18.54
N SER A 242 12.22 -17.01 18.56
CA SER A 242 12.21 -15.56 18.77
C SER A 242 11.58 -14.83 17.57
N LEU A 243 11.14 -13.60 17.78
CA LEU A 243 10.64 -12.74 16.71
C LEU A 243 11.64 -12.65 15.54
N GLU A 244 12.91 -12.50 15.87
CA GLU A 244 13.99 -12.37 14.91
C GLU A 244 14.21 -13.66 14.11
N SER A 245 14.07 -14.84 14.76
CA SER A 245 14.12 -16.14 14.10
C SER A 245 12.93 -16.35 13.16
N MET A 246 11.71 -16.12 13.65
CA MET A 246 10.50 -16.25 12.83
C MET A 246 10.48 -15.31 11.62
N ARG A 247 10.95 -14.07 11.79
CA ARG A 247 11.09 -13.07 10.74
C ARG A 247 12.10 -13.51 9.67
N LYS A 248 13.25 -14.06 10.10
CA LYS A 248 14.25 -14.59 9.19
C LYS A 248 13.70 -15.78 8.40
N GLN A 249 13.04 -16.71 9.07
CA GLN A 249 12.37 -17.84 8.41
C GLN A 249 11.33 -17.38 7.39
N ALA A 250 10.54 -16.34 7.71
CA ALA A 250 9.55 -15.81 6.80
C ALA A 250 10.19 -15.25 5.50
N LEU A 251 11.30 -14.51 5.63
CA LEU A 251 12.06 -14.01 4.48
C LEU A 251 12.67 -15.15 3.66
N GLU A 252 13.32 -16.13 4.32
CA GLU A 252 13.93 -17.30 3.66
C GLU A 252 12.88 -18.14 2.92
N ASN A 253 11.66 -18.17 3.41
CA ASN A 253 10.53 -18.86 2.78
C ASN A 253 9.77 -18.01 1.75
N GLY A 254 10.26 -16.82 1.41
CA GLY A 254 9.71 -16.01 0.33
C GLY A 254 8.53 -15.12 0.72
N VAL A 255 8.32 -14.84 2.01
CA VAL A 255 7.34 -13.83 2.43
C VAL A 255 7.82 -12.45 1.98
N GLU A 256 6.97 -11.73 1.25
CA GLU A 256 7.26 -10.36 0.81
C GLU A 256 7.04 -9.38 1.97
N PHE A 257 8.06 -8.57 2.29
CA PHE A 257 7.97 -7.50 3.29
C PHE A 257 7.93 -6.15 2.59
N ILE A 258 6.90 -5.36 2.87
CA ILE A 258 6.71 -4.02 2.31
C ILE A 258 6.63 -3.01 3.46
N ALA A 259 7.54 -2.06 3.49
CA ALA A 259 7.51 -0.92 4.41
C ALA A 259 6.74 0.25 3.78
N CYS A 260 5.82 0.85 4.52
CA CYS A 260 5.06 2.01 4.08
C CYS A 260 5.94 3.26 4.06
N GLN A 261 6.21 3.82 2.87
CA GLN A 261 7.02 5.03 2.71
C GLN A 261 6.48 6.21 3.54
N MET A 262 5.18 6.50 3.43
CA MET A 262 4.57 7.61 4.17
C MET A 262 4.77 7.47 5.69
N SER A 263 4.63 6.26 6.22
CA SER A 263 4.84 6.02 7.66
C SER A 263 6.31 6.14 8.05
N MET A 264 7.25 5.75 7.18
CA MET A 264 8.68 5.96 7.39
C MET A 264 8.99 7.46 7.51
N ASP A 265 8.46 8.26 6.60
CA ASP A 265 8.68 9.71 6.57
C ASP A 265 8.09 10.40 7.82
N VAL A 266 6.85 10.07 8.18
CA VAL A 266 6.17 10.64 9.35
C VAL A 266 6.89 10.28 10.66
N MET A 267 7.36 9.05 10.78
CA MET A 267 8.03 8.56 12.01
C MET A 267 9.54 8.77 12.01
N GLY A 268 10.11 9.32 10.95
CA GLY A 268 11.55 9.54 10.80
C GLY A 268 12.38 8.26 10.87
N ILE A 269 11.87 7.19 10.26
CA ILE A 269 12.56 5.90 10.16
C ILE A 269 13.22 5.83 8.78
N ASN A 270 14.55 5.74 8.76
CA ASN A 270 15.30 5.68 7.52
C ASN A 270 15.42 4.25 7.00
N ARG A 271 15.61 4.11 5.68
CA ARG A 271 15.78 2.80 5.02
C ARG A 271 16.90 1.96 5.64
N GLU A 272 18.00 2.60 6.04
CA GLU A 272 19.16 1.94 6.62
C GLU A 272 18.87 1.28 7.98
N GLU A 273 17.83 1.73 8.68
CA GLU A 273 17.39 1.16 9.96
C GLU A 273 16.63 -0.15 9.78
N LEU A 274 16.06 -0.39 8.58
CA LEU A 274 15.27 -1.57 8.25
C LEU A 274 16.16 -2.69 7.69
N LEU A 275 15.62 -3.91 7.68
CA LEU A 275 16.26 -5.05 7.02
C LEU A 275 16.48 -4.77 5.54
N ASP A 276 17.54 -5.34 4.97
CA ASP A 276 17.94 -5.08 3.59
C ASP A 276 16.97 -5.70 2.57
N GLU A 277 16.28 -6.78 2.96
CA GLU A 277 15.31 -7.51 2.14
C GLU A 277 13.93 -6.84 2.05
N VAL A 278 13.67 -5.82 2.89
CA VAL A 278 12.38 -5.12 2.91
C VAL A 278 12.26 -4.22 1.68
N SER A 279 11.17 -4.32 0.98
CA SER A 279 10.82 -3.40 -0.10
C SER A 279 10.06 -2.18 0.44
N ILE A 280 10.19 -1.05 -0.23
CA ILE A 280 9.41 0.15 0.11
C ILE A 280 8.25 0.26 -0.86
N GLY A 281 7.06 0.54 -0.35
CA GLY A 281 5.86 0.72 -1.16
C GLY A 281 4.84 1.62 -0.46
N GLY A 282 3.77 1.93 -1.17
CA GLY A 282 2.65 2.69 -0.65
C GLY A 282 1.35 1.89 -0.67
N VAL A 283 0.25 2.59 -0.55
CA VAL A 283 -1.08 2.00 -0.49
C VAL A 283 -1.44 1.23 -1.76
N ALA A 284 -1.04 1.71 -2.95
CA ALA A 284 -1.36 1.03 -4.21
C ALA A 284 -0.64 -0.32 -4.31
N THR A 285 0.63 -0.40 -3.89
CA THR A 285 1.38 -1.65 -3.83
C THR A 285 0.69 -2.66 -2.92
N TYR A 286 0.23 -2.22 -1.73
CA TYR A 286 -0.50 -3.10 -0.83
C TYR A 286 -1.83 -3.55 -1.41
N MET A 287 -2.63 -2.63 -1.97
CA MET A 287 -3.97 -2.95 -2.50
C MET A 287 -3.91 -3.94 -3.65
N ASN A 288 -2.90 -3.84 -4.52
CA ASN A 288 -2.67 -4.84 -5.57
C ASN A 288 -2.47 -6.26 -4.96
N ARG A 289 -1.63 -6.38 -3.93
CA ARG A 289 -1.42 -7.66 -3.24
C ARG A 289 -2.68 -8.15 -2.52
N ALA A 290 -3.47 -7.21 -1.96
CA ALA A 290 -4.68 -7.53 -1.23
C ALA A 290 -5.81 -8.03 -2.14
N GLU A 291 -5.87 -7.56 -3.40
CA GLU A 291 -6.83 -8.05 -4.40
C GLU A 291 -6.54 -9.49 -4.83
N GLU A 292 -5.25 -9.87 -4.90
CA GLU A 292 -4.81 -11.23 -5.21
C GLU A 292 -4.92 -12.19 -4.02
N ALA A 293 -5.25 -11.67 -2.84
CA ALA A 293 -5.31 -12.42 -1.59
C ALA A 293 -6.74 -12.78 -1.19
N ASN A 294 -6.93 -13.98 -0.66
CA ASN A 294 -8.21 -14.40 -0.09
C ASN A 294 -8.32 -14.22 1.43
N ILE A 295 -7.22 -13.84 2.10
CA ILE A 295 -7.19 -13.43 3.50
C ILE A 295 -6.41 -12.13 3.61
N ASN A 296 -7.05 -11.11 4.19
CA ASN A 296 -6.46 -9.82 4.47
C ASN A 296 -6.68 -9.51 5.95
N LEU A 297 -5.62 -9.42 6.74
CA LEU A 297 -5.69 -9.15 8.18
C LEU A 297 -4.99 -7.85 8.55
N PHE A 298 -5.58 -7.12 9.49
CA PHE A 298 -5.00 -5.94 10.12
C PHE A 298 -4.70 -6.24 11.59
N ILE A 299 -3.42 -6.11 12.03
CA ILE A 299 -2.88 -6.51 13.34
C ILE A 299 -2.19 -5.35 14.04
#